data_86a6d665b12d1331bc7f262d13abedf3
#
_entry.id   86a6d665b12d1331bc7f262d13abedf3
#
_cell.length_a   1.000
_cell.length_b   1.000
_cell.length_c   1.000
_cell.angle_alpha   90.00
_cell.angle_beta   90.00
_cell.angle_gamma   90.00
#
_symmetry.space_group_name_H-M   'P 1'
#
loop_
_entity.id
_entity.type
_entity.pdbx_description
1 polymer ?
#
loop_
_entity_poly.entity_id
_entity_poly.type
_entity_poly.pdbx_seq_one_letter_code
_entity_poly.pdbx_strand_id
1 'polypeptide(L)'
;MKNKFAKWKPYIFLAVLLASLVPLVWLGRYHYPTGDDYYGTEAHLVWQQTGSIPQAISAACAGVAKSYQIWQGTYSALFLMYLAPNAFSNTAYHLVTFVILLLLCGSIFYLLRPLVCHFLPGTCGEWITISSVFSFLCIQTVAFQSDSFYWYNGSMY
;
A
#
# COMPACT_ATOMS: atom_id res chain seq x y z
N MET A 1 29.49 31.19 7.25
CA MET A 1 28.28 31.08 6.42
C MET A 1 27.70 29.66 6.56
N LYS A 2 26.67 29.45 7.42
CA LYS A 2 25.98 28.16 7.47
C LYS A 2 25.36 27.93 6.09
N ASN A 3 25.72 26.81 5.49
CA ASN A 3 25.38 26.46 4.11
C ASN A 3 23.85 26.47 3.94
N LYS A 4 23.31 27.47 3.22
CA LYS A 4 21.86 27.61 2.98
C LYS A 4 21.29 26.31 2.33
N PHE A 5 22.09 25.63 1.55
CA PHE A 5 21.72 24.36 0.93
C PHE A 5 21.40 23.27 1.96
N ALA A 6 22.14 23.20 3.07
CA ALA A 6 21.87 22.20 4.11
C ALA A 6 20.46 22.33 4.73
N LYS A 7 19.90 23.56 4.77
CA LYS A 7 18.55 23.81 5.28
C LYS A 7 17.45 23.30 4.30
N TRP A 8 17.70 23.39 3.00
CA TRP A 8 16.72 23.01 1.97
C TRP A 8 16.81 21.54 1.55
N LYS A 9 17.94 20.90 1.83
CA LYS A 9 18.20 19.51 1.46
C LYS A 9 17.03 18.55 1.75
N PRO A 10 16.46 18.46 2.96
CA PRO A 10 15.38 17.53 3.27
C PRO A 10 14.12 17.79 2.43
N TYR A 11 13.79 19.04 2.19
CA TYR A 11 12.61 19.39 1.37
C TYR A 11 12.79 19.07 -0.11
N ILE A 12 14.02 19.19 -0.62
CA ILE A 12 14.34 18.81 -2.01
C ILE A 12 14.15 17.31 -2.20
N PHE A 13 14.70 16.48 -1.31
CA PHE A 13 14.54 15.02 -1.41
C PHE A 13 13.09 14.58 -1.23
N LEU A 14 12.37 15.21 -0.30
CA LEU A 14 10.94 14.95 -0.14
C LEU A 14 10.15 15.34 -1.41
N ALA A 15 10.45 16.49 -2.01
CA ALA A 15 9.81 16.93 -3.25
C ALA A 15 10.10 15.98 -4.42
N VAL A 16 11.34 15.48 -4.55
CA VAL A 16 11.70 14.47 -5.54
C VAL A 16 10.93 13.18 -5.33
N LEU A 17 10.84 12.69 -4.10
CA LEU A 17 10.02 11.52 -3.77
C LEU A 17 8.57 11.76 -4.20
N LEU A 18 7.93 12.85 -3.73
CA LEU A 18 6.53 13.14 -4.04
C LEU A 18 6.29 13.27 -5.55
N ALA A 19 7.20 13.94 -6.27
CA ALA A 19 7.11 14.05 -7.73
C ALA A 19 7.20 12.70 -8.42
N SER A 20 8.02 11.77 -7.92
CA SER A 20 8.15 10.42 -8.47
C SER A 20 6.93 9.53 -8.24
N LEU A 21 6.12 9.82 -7.20
CA LEU A 21 4.87 9.09 -6.94
C LEU A 21 3.72 9.53 -7.85
N VAL A 22 3.75 10.77 -8.37
CA VAL A 22 2.66 11.31 -9.20
C VAL A 22 2.31 10.41 -10.39
N PRO A 23 3.26 9.98 -11.24
CA PRO A 23 2.93 9.11 -12.37
C PRO A 23 2.38 7.75 -11.94
N LEU A 24 2.87 7.18 -10.83
CA LEU A 24 2.37 5.90 -10.33
C LEU A 24 0.91 6.00 -9.87
N VAL A 25 0.59 7.03 -9.08
CA VAL A 25 -0.79 7.28 -8.64
C VAL A 25 -1.69 7.62 -9.82
N TRP A 26 -1.18 8.38 -10.80
CA TRP A 26 -1.94 8.71 -12.01
C TRP A 26 -2.30 7.47 -12.81
N LEU A 27 -1.36 6.54 -13.01
CA LEU A 27 -1.60 5.27 -13.71
C LEU A 27 -2.59 4.38 -12.96
N GLY A 28 -2.61 4.40 -11.63
CA GLY A 28 -3.57 3.67 -10.80
C GLY A 28 -5.04 3.95 -11.14
N ARG A 29 -5.35 5.10 -11.75
CA ARG A 29 -6.72 5.46 -12.19
C ARG A 29 -7.23 4.62 -13.37
N TYR A 30 -6.34 3.99 -14.11
CA TYR A 30 -6.65 3.15 -15.27
C TYR A 30 -6.56 1.68 -14.96
N HIS A 31 -6.35 1.34 -13.70
CA HIS A 31 -6.20 -0.02 -13.27
C HIS A 31 -7.55 -0.67 -12.96
N TYR A 32 -7.69 -1.94 -13.35
CA TYR A 32 -8.89 -2.74 -13.12
C TYR A 32 -8.50 -4.06 -12.44
N PRO A 33 -9.42 -4.64 -11.65
CA PRO A 33 -9.20 -5.96 -11.05
C PRO A 33 -8.84 -7.01 -12.12
N THR A 34 -7.84 -7.83 -11.84
CA THR A 34 -7.36 -8.88 -12.76
C THR A 34 -7.05 -10.17 -12.00
N GLY A 35 -7.14 -11.29 -12.69
CA GLY A 35 -6.74 -12.59 -12.13
C GLY A 35 -7.41 -12.89 -10.78
N ASP A 36 -6.59 -13.04 -9.76
CA ASP A 36 -7.01 -13.44 -8.42
C ASP A 36 -7.77 -12.35 -7.65
N ASP A 37 -7.83 -11.10 -8.16
CA ASP A 37 -8.67 -10.05 -7.55
C ASP A 37 -10.16 -10.39 -7.58
N TYR A 38 -10.54 -11.36 -8.41
CA TYR A 38 -11.89 -11.92 -8.42
C TYR A 38 -12.05 -13.13 -7.49
N TYR A 39 -10.99 -13.54 -6.82
CA TYR A 39 -11.07 -14.60 -5.81
C TYR A 39 -11.80 -14.09 -4.57
N GLY A 40 -12.65 -14.92 -3.98
CA GLY A 40 -13.37 -14.54 -2.77
C GLY A 40 -14.60 -13.66 -3.02
N THR A 41 -15.37 -13.99 -4.06
CA THR A 41 -16.58 -13.24 -4.43
C THR A 41 -17.70 -13.30 -3.39
N GLU A 42 -17.62 -14.15 -2.38
CA GLU A 42 -18.64 -14.30 -1.34
C GLU A 42 -18.94 -12.99 -0.60
N ALA A 43 -17.91 -12.26 -0.18
CA ALA A 43 -18.10 -10.96 0.49
C ALA A 43 -18.73 -9.93 -0.44
N HIS A 44 -18.34 -9.93 -1.73
CA HIS A 44 -18.92 -9.08 -2.76
C HIS A 44 -20.42 -9.36 -2.97
N LEU A 45 -20.80 -10.63 -3.11
CA LEU A 45 -22.20 -11.02 -3.28
C LEU A 45 -23.06 -10.61 -2.07
N VAL A 46 -22.55 -10.85 -0.85
CA VAL A 46 -23.24 -10.45 0.38
C VAL A 46 -23.36 -8.93 0.46
N TRP A 47 -22.30 -8.18 0.09
CA TRP A 47 -22.37 -6.72 0.04
C TRP A 47 -23.42 -6.22 -0.95
N GLN A 48 -23.45 -6.77 -2.16
CA GLN A 48 -24.44 -6.38 -3.18
C GLN A 48 -25.89 -6.68 -2.75
N GLN A 49 -26.10 -7.79 -2.04
CA GLN A 49 -27.45 -8.20 -1.61
C GLN A 49 -27.94 -7.42 -0.40
N THR A 50 -27.07 -7.06 0.53
CA THR A 50 -27.46 -6.57 1.86
C THR A 50 -27.03 -5.12 2.14
N GLY A 51 -26.00 -4.59 1.45
CA GLY A 51 -25.38 -3.32 1.77
C GLY A 51 -24.74 -3.27 3.18
N SER A 52 -24.53 -4.43 3.81
CA SER A 52 -24.10 -4.56 5.20
C SER A 52 -22.63 -4.92 5.30
N ILE A 53 -21.79 -3.97 5.76
CA ILE A 53 -20.36 -4.20 6.01
C ILE A 53 -20.12 -5.36 7.00
N PRO A 54 -20.84 -5.46 8.16
CA PRO A 54 -20.64 -6.57 9.08
C PRO A 54 -20.90 -7.94 8.46
N GLN A 55 -21.92 -8.04 7.58
CA GLN A 55 -22.23 -9.30 6.89
C GLN A 55 -21.17 -9.63 5.83
N ALA A 56 -20.66 -8.65 5.09
CA ALA A 56 -19.56 -8.86 4.16
C ALA A 56 -18.29 -9.33 4.88
N ILE A 57 -17.95 -8.73 6.03
CA ILE A 57 -16.83 -9.17 6.87
C ILE A 57 -17.05 -10.60 7.37
N SER A 58 -18.25 -10.95 7.82
CA SER A 58 -18.58 -12.32 8.24
C SER A 58 -18.40 -13.33 7.11
N ALA A 59 -18.83 -12.98 5.89
CA ALA A 59 -18.64 -13.80 4.71
C ALA A 59 -17.16 -13.97 4.36
N ALA A 60 -16.35 -12.91 4.45
CA ALA A 60 -14.90 -12.97 4.28
C ALA A 60 -14.25 -13.91 5.30
N CYS A 61 -14.61 -13.83 6.59
CA CYS A 61 -14.11 -14.74 7.62
C CYS A 61 -14.47 -16.20 7.32
N ALA A 62 -15.70 -16.46 6.87
CA ALA A 62 -16.13 -17.81 6.47
C ALA A 62 -15.31 -18.32 5.26
N GLY A 63 -15.05 -17.45 4.27
CA GLY A 63 -14.19 -17.75 3.12
C GLY A 63 -12.75 -18.09 3.55
N VAL A 64 -12.17 -17.32 4.47
CA VAL A 64 -10.84 -17.61 5.03
C VAL A 64 -10.81 -18.97 5.73
N ALA A 65 -11.81 -19.29 6.55
CA ALA A 65 -11.91 -20.57 7.23
C ALA A 65 -12.00 -21.75 6.25
N LYS A 66 -12.76 -21.59 5.17
CA LYS A 66 -12.84 -22.56 4.08
C LYS A 66 -11.50 -22.74 3.35
N SER A 67 -10.86 -21.64 2.98
CA SER A 67 -9.55 -21.65 2.30
C SER A 67 -8.46 -22.30 3.14
N TYR A 68 -8.48 -22.11 4.45
CA TYR A 68 -7.57 -22.78 5.37
C TYR A 68 -7.64 -24.30 5.30
N GLN A 69 -8.84 -24.83 5.10
CA GLN A 69 -9.05 -26.29 5.04
C GLN A 69 -8.63 -26.91 3.70
N ILE A 70 -8.70 -26.15 2.60
CA ILE A 70 -8.59 -26.71 1.25
C ILE A 70 -7.39 -26.19 0.44
N TRP A 71 -6.75 -25.10 0.86
CA TRP A 71 -5.72 -24.45 0.07
C TRP A 71 -4.51 -24.01 0.92
N GLN A 72 -4.63 -22.94 1.71
CA GLN A 72 -3.48 -22.37 2.45
C GLN A 72 -3.88 -21.67 3.73
N GLY A 73 -2.92 -21.55 4.66
CA GLY A 73 -3.14 -20.97 5.99
C GLY A 73 -2.72 -19.51 6.17
N THR A 74 -2.61 -18.73 5.10
CA THR A 74 -2.24 -17.29 5.13
C THR A 74 -3.46 -16.42 5.48
N TYR A 75 -3.94 -16.50 6.72
CA TYR A 75 -5.22 -15.88 7.14
C TYR A 75 -5.35 -14.40 6.83
N SER A 76 -4.31 -13.61 7.14
CA SER A 76 -4.38 -12.15 6.98
C SER A 76 -4.42 -11.74 5.50
N ALA A 77 -3.59 -12.36 4.67
CA ALA A 77 -3.60 -12.11 3.23
C ALA A 77 -4.94 -12.53 2.60
N LEU A 78 -5.42 -13.74 2.90
CA LEU A 78 -6.73 -14.22 2.42
C LEU A 78 -7.88 -13.31 2.88
N PHE A 79 -7.85 -12.85 4.13
CA PHE A 79 -8.88 -11.93 4.63
C PHE A 79 -8.91 -10.62 3.82
N LEU A 80 -7.75 -10.06 3.51
CA LEU A 80 -7.64 -8.87 2.67
C LEU A 80 -8.09 -9.16 1.22
N MET A 81 -7.77 -10.34 0.67
CA MET A 81 -8.24 -10.77 -0.66
C MET A 81 -9.77 -10.85 -0.71
N TYR A 82 -10.43 -11.43 0.29
CA TYR A 82 -11.90 -11.49 0.37
C TYR A 82 -12.56 -10.12 0.54
N LEU A 83 -11.84 -9.14 1.10
CA LEU A 83 -12.29 -7.75 1.27
C LEU A 83 -11.62 -6.80 0.28
N ALA A 84 -11.18 -7.30 -0.86
CA ALA A 84 -10.58 -6.48 -1.89
C ALA A 84 -11.50 -5.30 -2.27
N PRO A 85 -10.96 -4.10 -2.57
CA PRO A 85 -11.77 -2.91 -2.82
C PRO A 85 -12.80 -3.06 -3.94
N ASN A 86 -12.52 -3.88 -4.96
CA ASN A 86 -13.47 -4.20 -6.03
C ASN A 86 -14.71 -4.95 -5.54
N ALA A 87 -14.65 -5.62 -4.38
CA ALA A 87 -15.83 -6.21 -3.75
C ALA A 87 -16.89 -5.17 -3.40
N PHE A 88 -16.48 -3.93 -3.13
CA PHE A 88 -17.36 -2.84 -2.74
C PHE A 88 -17.61 -1.85 -3.87
N SER A 89 -16.62 -1.49 -4.64
CA SER A 89 -16.73 -0.54 -5.76
C SER A 89 -15.52 -0.61 -6.69
N ASN A 90 -15.77 -0.59 -8.00
CA ASN A 90 -14.70 -0.44 -8.99
C ASN A 90 -13.90 0.86 -8.83
N THR A 91 -14.58 1.95 -8.41
CA THR A 91 -13.91 3.22 -8.13
C THR A 91 -12.96 3.13 -6.94
N ALA A 92 -13.31 2.33 -5.93
CA ALA A 92 -12.43 2.09 -4.76
C ALA A 92 -11.14 1.38 -5.18
N TYR A 93 -11.19 0.53 -6.20
CA TYR A 93 -10.01 -0.15 -6.72
C TYR A 93 -8.97 0.83 -7.29
N HIS A 94 -9.37 1.93 -7.91
CA HIS A 94 -8.47 2.96 -8.43
C HIS A 94 -7.66 3.66 -7.33
N LEU A 95 -8.08 3.57 -6.07
CA LEU A 95 -7.36 4.16 -4.93
C LEU A 95 -6.29 3.21 -4.35
N VAL A 96 -6.26 1.95 -4.76
CA VAL A 96 -5.36 0.92 -4.22
C VAL A 96 -3.91 1.38 -4.30
N THR A 97 -3.43 1.76 -5.47
CA THR A 97 -2.04 2.22 -5.67
C THR A 97 -1.69 3.39 -4.74
N PHE A 98 -2.59 4.37 -4.61
CA PHE A 98 -2.37 5.51 -3.70
C PHE A 98 -2.24 5.06 -2.25
N VAL A 99 -3.15 4.19 -1.79
CA VAL A 99 -3.16 3.69 -0.41
C VAL A 99 -1.91 2.86 -0.12
N ILE A 100 -1.51 1.97 -1.02
CA ILE A 100 -0.30 1.14 -0.85
C ILE A 100 0.94 2.02 -0.76
N LEU A 101 1.12 2.98 -1.68
CA LEU A 101 2.27 3.89 -1.66
C LEU A 101 2.27 4.77 -0.40
N LEU A 102 1.11 5.24 0.05
CA LEU A 102 0.97 6.00 1.28
C LEU A 102 1.38 5.18 2.51
N LEU A 103 0.90 3.93 2.60
CA LEU A 103 1.23 3.03 3.71
C LEU A 103 2.71 2.64 3.68
N LEU A 104 3.27 2.34 2.52
CA LEU A 104 4.69 2.02 2.36
C LEU A 104 5.58 3.19 2.78
N CYS A 105 5.36 4.38 2.22
CA CYS A 105 6.13 5.56 2.60
C CYS A 105 5.92 5.91 4.08
N GLY A 106 4.68 5.88 4.56
CA GLY A 106 4.35 6.15 5.96
C GLY A 106 5.05 5.21 6.93
N SER A 107 5.06 3.91 6.65
CA SER A 107 5.76 2.92 7.47
C SER A 107 7.28 3.13 7.46
N ILE A 108 7.89 3.42 6.32
CA ILE A 108 9.32 3.73 6.21
C ILE A 108 9.67 4.97 7.06
N PHE A 109 8.91 6.07 6.91
CA PHE A 109 9.14 7.28 7.69
C PHE A 109 8.94 7.03 9.19
N TYR A 110 7.93 6.26 9.57
CA TYR A 110 7.66 5.90 10.95
C TYR A 110 8.79 5.07 11.57
N LEU A 111 9.24 4.02 10.87
CA LEU A 111 10.29 3.12 11.35
C LEU A 111 11.67 3.80 11.41
N LEU A 112 12.00 4.64 10.44
CA LEU A 112 13.30 5.31 10.40
C LEU A 112 13.40 6.47 11.39
N ARG A 113 12.29 6.99 11.89
CA ARG A 113 12.32 8.11 12.86
C ARG A 113 13.09 7.78 14.14
N PRO A 114 12.75 6.74 14.92
CA PRO A 114 13.52 6.39 16.12
C PRO A 114 14.95 5.99 15.77
N LEU A 115 15.16 5.29 14.66
CA LEU A 115 16.50 4.87 14.24
C LEU A 115 17.42 6.07 14.00
N VAL A 116 16.98 7.05 13.24
CA VAL A 116 17.80 8.23 12.89
C VAL A 116 17.87 9.23 14.05
N CYS A 117 16.75 9.56 14.69
CA CYS A 117 16.71 10.64 15.68
C CYS A 117 17.10 10.20 17.09
N HIS A 118 17.02 8.91 17.41
CA HIS A 118 17.32 8.41 18.75
C HIS A 118 18.61 7.58 18.81
N PHE A 119 18.75 6.58 17.92
CA PHE A 119 19.92 5.68 17.96
C PHE A 119 21.15 6.26 17.24
N LEU A 120 20.96 7.02 16.13
CA LEU A 120 22.06 7.59 15.33
C LEU A 120 22.30 9.10 15.63
N PRO A 121 21.83 9.65 16.73
CA PRO A 121 21.62 11.06 17.11
C PRO A 121 21.56 12.06 15.92
N GLY A 122 20.75 11.72 14.91
CA GLY A 122 20.54 12.55 13.74
C GLY A 122 19.48 13.63 13.94
N THR A 123 19.50 14.62 13.10
CA THR A 123 18.53 15.71 13.08
C THR A 123 17.22 15.30 12.38
N CYS A 124 16.14 16.02 12.64
CA CYS A 124 14.87 15.85 11.91
C CYS A 124 15.03 16.01 10.39
N GLY A 125 15.93 16.91 9.94
CA GLY A 125 16.23 17.07 8.52
C GLY A 125 16.94 15.86 7.92
N GLU A 126 17.83 15.22 8.65
CA GLU A 126 18.47 13.96 8.22
C GLU A 126 17.49 12.82 8.15
N TRP A 127 16.59 12.68 9.15
CA TRP A 127 15.51 11.71 9.10
C TRP A 127 14.65 11.87 7.85
N ILE A 128 14.16 13.10 7.54
CA ILE A 128 13.36 13.34 6.33
C ILE A 128 14.17 12.98 5.07
N THR A 129 15.45 13.37 5.01
CA THR A 129 16.31 13.08 3.85
C THR A 129 16.47 11.57 3.64
N ILE A 130 16.86 10.84 4.70
CA ILE A 130 17.11 9.40 4.64
C ILE A 130 15.82 8.65 4.29
N SER A 131 14.71 8.99 4.94
CA SER A 131 13.42 8.36 4.67
C SER A 131 12.94 8.60 3.25
N SER A 132 13.13 9.83 2.72
CA SER A 132 12.76 10.15 1.34
C SER A 132 13.60 9.38 0.32
N VAL A 133 14.92 9.33 0.51
CA VAL A 133 15.83 8.59 -0.39
C VAL A 133 15.54 7.09 -0.33
N PHE A 134 15.36 6.54 0.87
CA PHE A 134 15.09 5.12 1.04
C PHE A 134 13.74 4.73 0.42
N SER A 135 12.68 5.52 0.66
CA SER A 135 11.38 5.29 0.03
C SER A 135 11.46 5.38 -1.50
N PHE A 136 12.18 6.39 -2.03
CA PHE A 136 12.39 6.53 -3.46
C PHE A 136 13.08 5.30 -4.05
N LEU A 137 14.16 4.83 -3.44
CA LEU A 137 14.88 3.64 -3.89
C LEU A 137 13.99 2.40 -3.82
N CYS A 138 13.32 2.15 -2.70
CA CYS A 138 12.40 1.00 -2.56
C CYS A 138 11.34 0.96 -3.65
N ILE A 139 10.77 2.10 -4.02
CA ILE A 139 9.69 2.17 -5.00
C ILE A 139 10.23 2.07 -6.43
N GLN A 140 11.32 2.77 -6.75
CA GLN A 140 11.84 2.84 -8.13
C GLN A 140 12.65 1.60 -8.53
N THR A 141 13.17 0.83 -7.59
CA THR A 141 13.96 -0.39 -7.88
C THR A 141 13.14 -1.67 -7.80
N VAL A 142 11.85 -1.60 -7.55
CA VAL A 142 10.96 -2.76 -7.61
C VAL A 142 10.97 -3.35 -9.02
N ALA A 143 11.24 -4.66 -9.11
CA ALA A 143 11.44 -5.35 -10.39
C ALA A 143 10.14 -5.43 -11.22
N PHE A 144 9.00 -5.60 -10.56
CA PHE A 144 7.68 -5.74 -11.19
C PHE A 144 6.71 -4.73 -10.57
N GLN A 145 6.77 -3.48 -11.04
CA GLN A 145 5.92 -2.40 -10.54
C GLN A 145 4.43 -2.66 -10.77
N SER A 146 4.08 -3.35 -11.88
CA SER A 146 2.70 -3.76 -12.17
C SER A 146 2.12 -4.60 -11.04
N ASP A 147 2.87 -5.61 -10.60
CA ASP A 147 2.39 -6.58 -9.64
C ASP A 147 2.44 -6.02 -8.21
N SER A 148 3.38 -5.12 -7.94
CA SER A 148 3.58 -4.55 -6.60
C SER A 148 2.65 -3.38 -6.27
N PHE A 149 2.19 -2.60 -7.26
CA PHE A 149 1.44 -1.37 -7.01
C PHE A 149 0.08 -1.31 -7.69
N TYR A 150 -0.15 -2.15 -8.69
CA TYR A 150 -1.39 -2.10 -9.47
C TYR A 150 -2.21 -3.37 -9.34
N TRP A 151 -1.61 -4.51 -9.06
CA TRP A 151 -2.33 -5.73 -8.78
C TRP A 151 -2.56 -5.86 -7.27
N TYR A 152 -3.82 -5.71 -6.82
CA TYR A 152 -4.14 -5.68 -5.38
C TYR A 152 -3.66 -6.94 -4.66
N ASN A 153 -4.01 -8.11 -5.14
CA ASN A 153 -3.61 -9.36 -4.49
C ASN A 153 -2.10 -9.59 -4.56
N GLY A 154 -1.44 -9.22 -5.67
CA GLY A 154 0.02 -9.26 -5.78
C GLY A 154 0.74 -8.35 -4.78
N SER A 155 0.15 -7.22 -4.43
CA SER A 155 0.72 -6.28 -3.48
C SER A 155 0.46 -6.64 -2.01
N MET A 156 -0.44 -7.60 -1.72
CA MET A 156 -0.77 -8.08 -0.37
C MET A 156 0.10 -9.27 0.06
N TYR A 157 0.85 -9.90 -0.85
CA TYR A 157 1.83 -10.94 -0.59
C TYR A 157 3.24 -10.37 -0.48
#